data_6479d1cf728cda32b55d791cd1652581
#
_entry.id   6479d1cf728cda32b55d791cd1652581
#
_cell.length_a   1.000
_cell.length_b   1.000
_cell.length_c   1.000
_cell.angle_alpha   90.00
_cell.angle_beta   90.00
_cell.angle_gamma   90.00
#
_symmetry.space_group_name_H-M   'P 1'
#
loop_
_entity.id
_entity.type
_entity.pdbx_description
1 polymer ?
#
loop_
_entity_poly.entity_id
_entity_poly.type
_entity_poly.pdbx_seq_one_letter_code
_entity_poly.pdbx_strand_id
1 'polypeptide(L)'
;MDLAKIERVYTSYAKIYDRIFGKVFHEGRQSIIQNLNAQPHEKILEVGVGTGLALPMYPRHCQIVGIDFSEGMLDQAKQKAAEHRMDHVELHRMDAGEMEFKDDSFDTVVAAYVVTAVPDYRKVVSEMIRVCRPGGRIIM
;
A
#
# COMPACT_ATOMS: atom_id res chain seq x y z
N MET A 1 -1.17 -12.95 16.89
CA MET A 1 -1.13 -11.48 17.00
C MET A 1 -2.34 -10.93 16.26
N ASP A 2 -3.15 -10.12 16.90
CA ASP A 2 -4.34 -9.51 16.29
C ASP A 2 -4.00 -8.17 15.61
N LEU A 3 -4.93 -7.65 14.81
CA LEU A 3 -4.73 -6.40 14.06
C LEU A 3 -4.52 -5.19 14.97
N ALA A 4 -5.23 -5.11 16.10
CA ALA A 4 -5.10 -3.99 17.04
C ALA A 4 -3.69 -3.95 17.65
N LYS A 5 -3.12 -5.10 17.93
CA LYS A 5 -1.76 -5.21 18.46
C LYS A 5 -0.73 -4.82 17.40
N ILE A 6 -0.93 -5.28 16.16
CA ILE A 6 -0.08 -4.90 15.03
C ILE A 6 -0.13 -3.40 14.80
N GLU A 7 -1.31 -2.81 14.83
CA GLU A 7 -1.49 -1.36 14.69
C GLU A 7 -0.71 -0.59 15.74
N ARG A 8 -0.83 -0.97 17.01
CA ARG A 8 -0.12 -0.27 18.10
C ARG A 8 1.39 -0.34 17.91
N VAL A 9 1.91 -1.51 17.56
CA VAL A 9 3.34 -1.70 17.31
C VAL A 9 3.80 -0.82 16.16
N TYR A 10 3.10 -0.86 15.04
CA TYR A 10 3.48 -0.10 13.84
C TYR A 10 3.32 1.41 14.04
N THR A 11 2.29 1.86 14.75
CA THR A 11 2.13 3.27 15.08
C THR A 11 3.30 3.79 15.93
N SER A 12 3.71 3.01 16.94
CA SER A 12 4.84 3.36 17.79
C SER A 12 6.17 3.41 17.05
N TYR A 13 6.34 2.54 16.06
CA TYR A 13 7.58 2.43 15.31
C TYR A 13 7.57 3.15 13.96
N ALA A 14 6.51 3.88 13.63
CA ALA A 14 6.37 4.49 12.30
C ALA A 14 7.57 5.36 11.90
N LYS A 15 8.08 6.19 12.81
CA LYS A 15 9.24 7.05 12.55
C LYS A 15 10.55 6.27 12.47
N ILE A 16 10.68 5.26 13.33
CA ILE A 16 11.86 4.39 13.35
C ILE A 16 11.88 3.50 12.12
N TYR A 17 10.69 3.04 11.71
CA TYR A 17 10.52 2.21 10.51
C TYR A 17 11.08 2.91 9.27
N ASP A 18 10.73 4.17 9.04
CA ASP A 18 11.26 4.93 7.92
C ASP A 18 12.78 5.03 7.94
N ARG A 19 13.36 5.27 9.13
CA ARG A 19 14.80 5.44 9.27
C ARG A 19 15.59 4.14 9.06
N ILE A 20 15.09 3.04 9.63
CA ILE A 20 15.82 1.76 9.67
C ILE A 20 15.50 0.90 8.47
N PHE A 21 14.21 0.71 8.17
CA PHE A 21 13.75 -0.24 7.16
C PHE A 21 13.56 0.40 5.79
N GLY A 22 13.40 1.72 5.71
CA GLY A 22 13.25 2.42 4.45
C GLY A 22 14.41 2.15 3.49
N LYS A 23 15.64 2.17 4.00
CA LYS A 23 16.81 1.87 3.18
C LYS A 23 16.90 0.40 2.77
N VAL A 24 16.53 -0.52 3.67
CA VAL A 24 16.62 -1.96 3.43
C VAL A 24 15.65 -2.40 2.35
N PHE A 25 14.42 -1.89 2.37
CA PHE A 25 13.36 -2.32 1.45
C PHE A 25 13.17 -1.38 0.25
N HIS A 26 13.90 -0.27 0.19
CA HIS A 26 13.74 0.74 -0.86
C HIS A 26 14.00 0.18 -2.26
N GLU A 27 15.08 -0.55 -2.44
CA GLU A 27 15.43 -1.13 -3.74
C GLU A 27 14.37 -2.13 -4.24
N GLY A 28 13.83 -2.94 -3.33
CA GLY A 28 12.76 -3.88 -3.67
C GLY A 28 11.49 -3.16 -4.13
N ARG A 29 11.07 -2.12 -3.40
CA ARG A 29 9.92 -1.29 -3.81
C ARG A 29 10.15 -0.61 -5.14
N GLN A 30 11.33 -0.02 -5.30
CA GLN A 30 11.69 0.66 -6.54
C GLN A 30 11.66 -0.29 -7.73
N SER A 31 12.19 -1.50 -7.58
CA SER A 31 12.17 -2.53 -8.62
C SER A 31 10.74 -2.91 -9.01
N ILE A 32 9.88 -3.13 -8.03
CA ILE A 32 8.46 -3.45 -8.27
C ILE A 32 7.81 -2.35 -9.09
N ILE A 33 7.94 -1.10 -8.68
CA ILE A 33 7.24 0.02 -9.30
C ILE A 33 7.81 0.35 -10.67
N GLN A 34 9.12 0.29 -10.85
CA GLN A 34 9.76 0.50 -12.16
C GLN A 34 9.33 -0.54 -13.18
N ASN A 35 9.08 -1.77 -12.74
CA ASN A 35 8.67 -2.87 -13.63
C ASN A 35 7.15 -2.94 -13.84
N LEU A 36 6.38 -2.08 -13.20
CA LEU A 36 4.93 -2.03 -13.39
C LEU A 36 4.54 -1.66 -14.81
N ASN A 37 5.32 -0.81 -15.47
CA ASN A 37 4.97 -0.25 -16.78
C ASN A 37 3.53 0.28 -16.79
N ALA A 38 3.22 1.12 -15.81
CA ALA A 38 1.86 1.60 -15.57
C ALA A 38 1.38 2.49 -16.70
N GLN A 39 0.18 2.21 -17.20
CA GLN A 39 -0.43 2.96 -18.27
C GLN A 39 -1.13 4.22 -17.76
N PRO A 40 -1.35 5.24 -18.60
CA PRO A 40 -2.11 6.43 -18.21
C PRO A 40 -3.49 6.04 -17.67
N HIS A 41 -3.89 6.71 -16.57
CA HIS A 41 -5.15 6.48 -15.85
C HIS A 41 -5.32 5.09 -15.22
N GLU A 42 -4.25 4.30 -15.17
CA GLU A 42 -4.27 3.01 -14.47
C GLU A 42 -4.59 3.23 -12.98
N LYS A 43 -5.51 2.43 -12.45
CA LYS A 43 -5.91 2.49 -11.05
C LYS A 43 -5.18 1.42 -10.26
N ILE A 44 -4.35 1.84 -9.33
CA ILE A 44 -3.43 0.99 -8.58
C ILE A 44 -3.79 1.03 -7.09
N LEU A 45 -3.94 -0.15 -6.49
CA LEU A 45 -4.07 -0.28 -5.04
C LEU A 45 -2.73 -0.72 -4.45
N GLU A 46 -2.22 0.03 -3.48
CA GLU A 46 -1.10 -0.43 -2.66
C GLU A 46 -1.62 -0.90 -1.31
N VAL A 47 -1.46 -2.20 -1.04
CA VAL A 47 -1.85 -2.83 0.22
C VAL A 47 -0.68 -2.77 1.19
N GLY A 48 -0.92 -2.18 2.36
CA GLY A 48 0.14 -1.94 3.34
C GLY A 48 1.05 -0.80 2.93
N VAL A 49 0.46 0.37 2.63
CA VAL A 49 1.21 1.54 2.14
C VAL A 49 2.21 2.08 3.17
N GLY A 50 2.00 1.78 4.44
CA GLY A 50 2.89 2.19 5.53
C GLY A 50 3.04 3.70 5.61
N THR A 51 4.29 4.16 5.71
CA THR A 51 4.62 5.59 5.78
C THR A 51 4.68 6.27 4.42
N GLY A 52 4.37 5.54 3.34
CA GLY A 52 4.27 6.11 2.01
C GLY A 52 5.58 6.23 1.26
N LEU A 53 6.59 5.43 1.57
CA LEU A 53 7.91 5.48 0.92
C LEU A 53 7.83 5.22 -0.59
N ALA A 54 6.89 4.39 -1.03
CA ALA A 54 6.71 4.07 -2.44
C ALA A 54 5.92 5.12 -3.22
N LEU A 55 5.15 5.97 -2.55
CA LEU A 55 4.25 6.91 -3.22
C LEU A 55 4.94 7.80 -4.25
N PRO A 56 6.12 8.40 -3.98
CA PRO A 56 6.79 9.22 -4.98
C PRO A 56 7.27 8.46 -6.22
N MET A 57 7.35 7.14 -6.14
CA MET A 57 7.85 6.30 -7.23
C MET A 57 6.79 6.04 -8.31
N TYR A 58 5.50 6.17 -7.95
CA TYR A 58 4.42 5.95 -8.91
C TYR A 58 4.30 7.12 -9.89
N PRO A 59 4.01 6.83 -11.17
CA PRO A 59 3.76 7.90 -12.14
C PRO A 59 2.54 8.73 -11.76
N ARG A 60 2.62 10.05 -11.95
CA ARG A 60 1.52 10.96 -11.61
C ARG A 60 0.30 10.83 -12.54
N HIS A 61 0.44 10.16 -13.66
CA HIS A 61 -0.67 9.88 -14.56
C HIS A 61 -1.57 8.73 -14.10
N CYS A 62 -1.15 7.99 -13.07
CA CYS A 62 -1.94 6.92 -12.47
C CYS A 62 -2.78 7.44 -11.31
N GLN A 63 -3.81 6.66 -10.94
CA GLN A 63 -4.58 6.88 -9.72
C GLN A 63 -4.13 5.86 -8.69
N ILE A 64 -3.63 6.32 -7.56
CA ILE A 64 -3.09 5.47 -6.50
C ILE A 64 -4.03 5.50 -5.29
N VAL A 65 -4.44 4.34 -4.83
CA VAL A 65 -5.14 4.16 -3.56
C VAL A 65 -4.24 3.34 -2.65
N GLY A 66 -3.88 3.89 -1.49
CA GLY A 66 -3.08 3.19 -0.48
C GLY A 66 -3.90 2.90 0.76
N ILE A 67 -3.79 1.68 1.28
CA ILE A 67 -4.44 1.30 2.54
C ILE A 67 -3.42 0.79 3.55
N ASP A 68 -3.68 1.06 4.81
CA ASP A 68 -2.93 0.53 5.94
C ASP A 68 -3.83 0.51 7.16
N PHE A 69 -3.62 -0.42 8.08
CA PHE A 69 -4.38 -0.48 9.32
C PHE A 69 -3.79 0.42 10.40
N SER A 70 -2.52 0.77 10.31
CA SER A 70 -1.83 1.64 11.25
C SER A 70 -2.10 3.12 10.96
N GLU A 71 -2.84 3.76 11.86
CA GLU A 71 -3.13 5.20 11.77
C GLU A 71 -1.85 6.04 11.81
N GLY A 72 -0.89 5.67 12.66
CA GLY A 72 0.38 6.40 12.77
C GLY A 72 1.21 6.35 11.50
N MET A 73 1.21 5.22 10.81
CA MET A 73 1.87 5.11 9.51
C MET A 73 1.16 5.91 8.44
N LEU A 74 -0.18 5.83 8.40
CA LEU A 74 -0.98 6.59 7.44
C LEU A 74 -0.83 8.10 7.63
N ASP A 75 -0.71 8.59 8.85
CA ASP A 75 -0.50 10.00 9.11
C ASP A 75 0.79 10.49 8.45
N GLN A 76 1.85 9.70 8.50
CA GLN A 76 3.11 10.02 7.82
C GLN A 76 2.97 9.95 6.30
N ALA A 77 2.25 8.96 5.78
CA ALA A 77 1.98 8.85 4.35
C ALA A 77 1.16 10.05 3.84
N LYS A 78 0.15 10.46 4.60
CA LYS A 78 -0.68 11.65 4.27
C LYS A 78 0.16 12.92 4.28
N GLN A 79 1.07 13.05 5.23
CA GLN A 79 1.98 14.19 5.30
C GLN A 79 2.89 14.25 4.07
N LYS A 80 3.47 13.12 3.67
CA LYS A 80 4.30 13.05 2.46
C LYS A 80 3.51 13.40 1.21
N ALA A 81 2.30 12.87 1.08
CA ALA A 81 1.44 13.16 -0.05
C ALA A 81 1.09 14.65 -0.14
N ALA A 82 0.81 15.29 1.00
CA ALA A 82 0.53 16.73 1.06
C ALA A 82 1.76 17.56 0.73
N GLU A 83 2.92 17.25 1.30
CA GLU A 83 4.19 17.98 1.08
C GLU A 83 4.61 17.94 -0.39
N HIS A 84 4.42 16.82 -1.06
CA HIS A 84 4.79 16.61 -2.46
C HIS A 84 3.65 16.85 -3.45
N ARG A 85 2.51 17.37 -2.97
CA ARG A 85 1.32 17.66 -3.79
C ARG A 85 0.92 16.50 -4.68
N MET A 86 0.77 15.33 -4.06
CA MET A 86 0.39 14.11 -4.76
C MET A 86 -1.13 13.99 -4.86
N ASP A 87 -1.74 14.78 -5.74
CA ASP A 87 -3.19 14.84 -5.90
C ASP A 87 -3.78 13.56 -6.51
N HIS A 88 -2.93 12.72 -7.07
CA HIS A 88 -3.29 11.42 -7.64
C HIS A 88 -3.34 10.29 -6.61
N VAL A 89 -3.10 10.58 -5.32
CA VAL A 89 -3.02 9.58 -4.24
C VAL A 89 -4.18 9.77 -3.26
N GLU A 90 -4.90 8.69 -2.97
CA GLU A 90 -5.86 8.56 -1.87
C GLU A 90 -5.34 7.58 -0.84
N LEU A 91 -5.53 7.88 0.44
CA LEU A 91 -5.08 7.02 1.54
C LEU A 91 -6.23 6.75 2.50
N HIS A 92 -6.40 5.48 2.87
CA HIS A 92 -7.47 5.04 3.76
C HIS A 92 -6.95 4.08 4.82
N ARG A 93 -7.42 4.25 6.06
CA ARG A 93 -7.25 3.25 7.09
C ARG A 93 -8.23 2.10 6.81
N MET A 94 -7.70 0.88 6.64
CA MET A 94 -8.53 -0.24 6.24
C MET A 94 -7.85 -1.56 6.60
N ASP A 95 -8.65 -2.55 6.99
CA ASP A 95 -8.19 -3.93 7.14
C ASP A 95 -8.05 -4.55 5.75
N ALA A 96 -6.84 -4.98 5.42
CA ALA A 96 -6.57 -5.61 4.13
C ALA A 96 -7.28 -6.97 3.95
N GLY A 97 -7.68 -7.60 5.05
CA GLY A 97 -8.48 -8.84 5.03
C GLY A 97 -9.98 -8.62 4.82
N GLU A 98 -10.43 -7.37 4.90
CA GLU A 98 -11.86 -6.99 4.73
C GLU A 98 -11.93 -5.63 4.04
N MET A 99 -11.55 -5.60 2.77
CA MET A 99 -11.49 -4.35 2.01
C MET A 99 -12.87 -3.81 1.65
N GLU A 100 -13.06 -2.52 1.83
CA GLU A 100 -14.31 -1.81 1.55
C GLU A 100 -14.38 -1.32 0.10
N PHE A 101 -13.80 -2.07 -0.81
CA PHE A 101 -13.87 -1.80 -2.25
C PHE A 101 -14.78 -2.82 -2.93
N LYS A 102 -15.40 -2.39 -4.03
CA LYS A 102 -16.17 -3.29 -4.89
C LYS A 102 -15.24 -4.26 -5.63
N ASP A 103 -15.81 -5.38 -6.08
CA ASP A 103 -15.09 -6.30 -6.95
C ASP A 103 -14.55 -5.57 -8.18
N ASP A 104 -13.41 -6.02 -8.67
CA ASP A 104 -12.82 -5.56 -9.93
C ASP A 104 -12.55 -4.03 -9.98
N SER A 105 -12.21 -3.43 -8.82
CA SER A 105 -12.02 -1.98 -8.72
C SER A 105 -10.67 -1.47 -9.23
N PHE A 106 -9.67 -2.34 -9.31
CA PHE A 106 -8.30 -1.92 -9.61
C PHE A 106 -7.70 -2.67 -10.80
N ASP A 107 -6.90 -1.97 -11.58
CA ASP A 107 -6.12 -2.54 -12.68
C ASP A 107 -4.91 -3.32 -12.16
N THR A 108 -4.30 -2.82 -11.10
CA THR A 108 -3.11 -3.42 -10.47
C THR A 108 -3.23 -3.33 -8.96
N VAL A 109 -2.84 -4.42 -8.29
CA VAL A 109 -2.76 -4.49 -6.82
C VAL A 109 -1.33 -4.83 -6.43
N VAL A 110 -0.72 -4.00 -5.60
CA VAL A 110 0.67 -4.16 -5.14
C VAL A 110 0.67 -4.37 -3.63
N ALA A 111 1.40 -5.38 -3.16
CA ALA A 111 1.58 -5.63 -1.74
C ALA A 111 3.03 -6.00 -1.47
N ALA A 112 3.87 -4.97 -1.25
CA ALA A 112 5.28 -5.18 -0.94
C ALA A 112 5.45 -5.41 0.57
N TYR A 113 5.90 -6.61 0.95
CA TYR A 113 6.27 -6.98 2.32
C TYR A 113 5.13 -7.01 3.36
N VAL A 114 3.88 -6.76 2.96
CA VAL A 114 2.77 -6.66 3.90
C VAL A 114 2.27 -8.02 4.40
N VAL A 115 2.41 -9.06 3.58
CA VAL A 115 1.83 -10.38 3.85
C VAL A 115 2.40 -11.00 5.13
N THR A 116 3.65 -10.72 5.45
CA THR A 116 4.31 -11.23 6.66
C THR A 116 3.87 -10.52 7.94
N ALA A 117 3.21 -9.37 7.81
CA ALA A 117 2.82 -8.53 8.95
C ALA A 117 1.37 -8.73 9.40
N VAL A 118 0.56 -9.51 8.67
CA VAL A 118 -0.87 -9.70 8.95
C VAL A 118 -1.14 -11.08 9.56
N PRO A 119 -2.15 -11.19 10.46
CA PRO A 119 -2.43 -12.48 11.12
C PRO A 119 -3.02 -13.54 10.19
N ASP A 120 -3.76 -13.15 9.16
CA ASP A 120 -4.34 -14.07 8.19
C ASP A 120 -4.08 -13.57 6.77
N TYR A 121 -2.94 -13.99 6.21
CA TYR A 121 -2.54 -13.61 4.86
C TYR A 121 -3.50 -14.15 3.78
N ARG A 122 -4.22 -15.26 4.06
CA ARG A 122 -5.15 -15.85 3.09
C ARG A 122 -6.33 -14.93 2.82
N LYS A 123 -6.85 -14.28 3.86
CA LYS A 123 -7.90 -13.27 3.70
C LYS A 123 -7.41 -12.09 2.87
N VAL A 124 -6.19 -11.63 3.13
CA VAL A 124 -5.59 -10.52 2.38
C VAL A 124 -5.45 -10.88 0.91
N VAL A 125 -4.89 -12.04 0.60
CA VAL A 125 -4.73 -12.51 -0.78
C VAL A 125 -6.09 -12.66 -1.47
N SER A 126 -7.08 -13.22 -0.79
CA SER A 126 -8.44 -13.36 -1.33
C SER A 126 -9.05 -12.01 -1.68
N GLU A 127 -8.89 -11.00 -0.81
CA GLU A 127 -9.37 -9.65 -1.07
C GLU A 127 -8.61 -8.96 -2.20
N MET A 128 -7.29 -9.16 -2.29
CA MET A 128 -6.49 -8.64 -3.40
C MET A 128 -6.98 -9.18 -4.75
N ILE A 129 -7.29 -10.48 -4.80
CA ILE A 129 -7.84 -11.11 -6.01
C ILE A 129 -9.22 -10.53 -6.33
N ARG A 130 -10.08 -10.39 -5.32
CA ARG A 130 -11.45 -9.89 -5.50
C ARG A 130 -11.48 -8.48 -6.07
N VAL A 131 -10.65 -7.58 -5.54
CA VAL A 131 -10.65 -6.17 -5.95
C VAL A 131 -9.86 -5.90 -7.23
N CYS A 132 -9.03 -6.85 -7.66
CA CYS A 132 -8.31 -6.77 -8.94
C CYS A 132 -9.23 -7.18 -10.08
N ARG A 133 -9.31 -6.37 -11.14
CA ARG A 133 -10.15 -6.70 -12.29
C ARG A 133 -9.62 -7.93 -13.04
N PRO A 134 -10.48 -8.64 -13.80
CA PRO A 134 -10.00 -9.69 -14.71
C PRO A 134 -9.00 -9.12 -15.71
N GLY A 135 -7.89 -9.82 -15.92
CA GLY A 135 -6.80 -9.35 -16.75
C GLY A 135 -5.89 -8.31 -16.11
N GLY A 136 -6.18 -7.91 -14.88
CA GLY A 136 -5.30 -7.06 -14.08
C GLY A 136 -4.08 -7.79 -13.54
N ARG A 137 -3.26 -7.08 -12.75
CA ARG A 137 -2.01 -7.62 -12.21
C ARG A 137 -2.00 -7.56 -10.70
N ILE A 138 -1.48 -8.60 -10.07
CA ILE A 138 -1.22 -8.64 -8.63
C ILE A 138 0.28 -8.87 -8.45
N ILE A 139 0.92 -8.01 -7.67
CA ILE A 139 2.36 -8.06 -7.43
C ILE A 139 2.62 -8.10 -5.92
N MET A 140 3.33 -9.14 -5.48
CA MET A 140 3.71 -9.34 -4.09
C MET A 140 5.21 -9.55 -3.96
#